data_5895926a0657a209cfe14105247604f3
#
_entry.id   5895926a0657a209cfe14105247604f3
#
_cell.length_a   1.000
_cell.length_b   1.000
_cell.length_c   1.000
_cell.angle_alpha   90.00
_cell.angle_beta   90.00
_cell.angle_gamma   90.00
#
_symmetry.space_group_name_H-M   'P 1'
#
loop_
_entity.id
_entity.type
_entity.pdbx_description
1 polymer ?
#
loop_
_entity_poly.entity_id
_entity_poly.type
_entity_poly.pdbx_seq_one_letter_code
_entity_poly.pdbx_strand_id
1 'polypeptide(L)'
;IEAMTLADKIVILNNGNVEQVGTPDEIYNNPSNIFVAEFIGVPKMNILKNGIESLLKNLNLKPETYLGIRPEHILANGNGEIKLDIKVDLIENLGFEKIIYATFKGQELRIKTSDNISQNLKQISFSKNKIFLFDNNKKRYRI
;
A
#
# COMPACT_ATOMS: atom_id res chain seq x y z
N ILE A 1 -3.51 -10.86 11.24
CA ILE A 1 -3.29 -10.07 12.47
C ILE A 1 -2.65 -10.93 13.55
N GLU A 2 -3.22 -12.10 13.83
CA GLU A 2 -2.64 -13.00 14.83
C GLU A 2 -1.22 -13.44 14.43
N ALA A 3 -0.98 -13.69 13.15
CA ALA A 3 0.35 -14.04 12.67
C ALA A 3 1.37 -12.95 12.97
N MET A 4 0.94 -11.68 12.90
CA MET A 4 1.83 -10.55 13.17
C MET A 4 2.07 -10.28 14.65
N THR A 5 1.20 -10.77 15.53
CA THR A 5 1.29 -10.45 16.96
C THR A 5 1.84 -11.59 17.81
N LEU A 6 1.70 -12.83 17.36
CA LEU A 6 2.01 -14.01 18.18
C LEU A 6 3.19 -14.83 17.70
N ALA A 7 3.54 -14.74 16.42
CA ALA A 7 4.58 -15.59 15.84
C ALA A 7 5.96 -14.95 15.96
N ASP A 8 6.97 -15.76 16.32
CA ASP A 8 8.38 -15.33 16.26
C ASP A 8 8.87 -15.27 14.83
N LYS A 9 8.41 -16.21 14.02
CA LYS A 9 8.71 -16.24 12.57
C LYS A 9 7.49 -16.70 11.80
N ILE A 10 7.35 -16.14 10.60
CA ILE A 10 6.29 -16.51 9.67
C ILE A 10 6.94 -17.05 8.40
N VAL A 11 6.33 -18.10 7.85
CA VAL A 11 6.67 -18.65 6.53
C VAL A 11 5.49 -18.37 5.61
N ILE A 12 5.70 -17.61 4.55
CA ILE A 12 4.64 -17.31 3.58
C ILE A 12 4.81 -18.24 2.39
N LEU A 13 3.77 -19.00 2.10
CA LEU A 13 3.75 -19.99 1.03
C LEU A 13 2.80 -19.55 -0.08
N ASN A 14 3.20 -19.86 -1.31
CA ASN A 14 2.36 -19.64 -2.48
C ASN A 14 2.50 -20.86 -3.39
N ASN A 15 1.42 -21.61 -3.55
CA ASN A 15 1.40 -22.85 -4.35
C ASN A 15 2.51 -23.83 -3.94
N GLY A 16 2.75 -23.97 -2.64
CA GLY A 16 3.76 -24.87 -2.12
C GLY A 16 5.19 -24.32 -2.11
N ASN A 17 5.41 -23.16 -2.68
CA ASN A 17 6.72 -22.51 -2.69
C ASN A 17 6.82 -21.49 -1.57
N VAL A 18 8.00 -21.42 -0.95
CA VAL A 18 8.27 -20.40 0.08
C VAL A 18 8.51 -19.06 -0.60
N GLU A 19 7.67 -18.08 -0.30
CA GLU A 19 7.84 -16.72 -0.82
C GLU A 19 8.74 -15.89 0.08
N GLN A 20 8.58 -16.02 1.39
CA GLN A 20 9.42 -15.30 2.35
C GLN A 20 9.31 -15.95 3.73
N VAL A 21 10.41 -15.85 4.48
CA VAL A 21 10.48 -16.25 5.89
C VAL A 21 11.05 -15.08 6.68
N GLY A 22 10.46 -14.76 7.82
CA GLY A 22 10.97 -13.71 8.68
C GLY A 22 10.08 -13.46 9.86
N THR A 23 10.48 -12.51 10.69
CA THR A 23 9.62 -12.03 11.78
C THR A 23 8.43 -11.26 11.17
N PRO A 24 7.32 -11.11 11.92
CA PRO A 24 6.20 -10.27 11.46
C PRO A 24 6.64 -8.88 11.00
N ASP A 25 7.49 -8.22 11.77
CA ASP A 25 7.98 -6.88 11.42
C ASP A 25 8.81 -6.87 10.15
N GLU A 26 9.69 -7.86 9.97
CA GLU A 26 10.49 -7.96 8.76
C GLU A 26 9.62 -8.12 7.52
N ILE A 27 8.63 -8.98 7.59
CA ILE A 27 7.74 -9.25 6.47
C ILE A 27 6.87 -8.03 6.17
N TYR A 28 6.35 -7.37 7.20
CA TYR A 28 5.54 -6.18 7.03
C TYR A 28 6.33 -5.01 6.44
N ASN A 29 7.52 -4.77 6.96
CA ASN A 29 8.35 -3.63 6.56
C ASN A 29 9.20 -3.89 5.32
N ASN A 30 9.51 -5.16 5.03
CA ASN A 30 10.38 -5.52 3.91
C ASN A 30 9.83 -6.72 3.13
N PRO A 31 8.61 -6.60 2.56
CA PRO A 31 8.09 -7.69 1.74
C PRO A 31 8.95 -7.87 0.49
N SER A 32 9.28 -9.11 0.17
CA SER A 32 10.16 -9.41 -0.96
C SER A 32 9.48 -9.29 -2.33
N ASN A 33 8.16 -9.35 -2.35
CA ASN A 33 7.38 -9.25 -3.58
C ASN A 33 5.95 -8.81 -3.29
N ILE A 34 5.17 -8.59 -4.35
CA ILE A 34 3.78 -8.12 -4.23
C ILE A 34 2.92 -9.15 -3.50
N PHE A 35 3.12 -10.44 -3.78
CA PHE A 35 2.32 -11.49 -3.11
C PHE A 35 2.45 -11.38 -1.58
N VAL A 36 3.67 -11.26 -1.08
CA VAL A 36 3.92 -11.11 0.36
C VAL A 36 3.33 -9.81 0.88
N ALA A 37 3.54 -8.72 0.15
CA ALA A 37 3.02 -7.40 0.54
C ALA A 37 1.50 -7.40 0.71
N GLU A 38 0.80 -8.06 -0.20
CA GLU A 38 -0.66 -8.15 -0.15
C GLU A 38 -1.17 -9.19 0.86
N PHE A 39 -0.34 -10.17 1.19
CA PHE A 39 -0.73 -11.20 2.14
C PHE A 39 -0.78 -10.67 3.58
N ILE A 40 0.11 -9.76 3.92
CA ILE A 40 0.25 -9.20 5.27
C ILE A 40 -0.46 -7.85 5.35
N GLY A 41 -1.32 -7.70 6.36
CA GLY A 41 -2.01 -6.44 6.63
C GLY A 41 -3.48 -6.46 6.21
N VAL A 42 -4.30 -5.69 6.93
CA VAL A 42 -5.74 -5.57 6.68
C VAL A 42 -6.13 -4.09 6.82
N PRO A 43 -6.63 -3.45 5.78
CA PRO A 43 -6.75 -3.92 4.40
C PRO A 43 -5.37 -4.17 3.77
N LYS A 44 -5.36 -4.92 2.68
CA LYS A 44 -4.09 -5.25 2.02
C LYS A 44 -3.44 -4.02 1.40
N MET A 45 -2.13 -4.11 1.15
CA MET A 45 -1.38 -3.03 0.50
C MET A 45 -2.01 -2.62 -0.83
N ASN A 46 -2.07 -1.32 -1.06
CA ASN A 46 -2.46 -0.79 -2.37
C ASN A 46 -1.30 -0.98 -3.34
N ILE A 47 -1.59 -1.54 -4.50
CA ILE A 47 -0.62 -1.73 -5.57
C ILE A 47 -1.09 -0.95 -6.77
N LEU A 48 -0.33 0.07 -7.15
CA LEU A 48 -0.67 0.97 -8.26
C LEU A 48 0.33 0.81 -9.38
N LYS A 49 -0.16 0.85 -10.60
CA LYS A 49 0.68 0.80 -11.80
C LYS A 49 0.51 2.04 -12.68
N ASN A 50 -0.73 2.40 -12.98
CA ASN A 50 -1.02 3.52 -13.86
C ASN A 50 -0.73 4.85 -13.15
N GLY A 51 -0.03 5.76 -13.84
CA GLY A 51 0.25 7.10 -13.34
C GLY A 51 1.46 7.19 -12.42
N ILE A 52 2.16 6.09 -12.18
CA ILE A 52 3.30 6.04 -11.25
C ILE A 52 4.46 6.90 -11.77
N GLU A 53 4.72 6.86 -13.05
CA GLU A 53 5.81 7.62 -13.66
C GLU A 53 5.65 9.12 -13.44
N SER A 54 4.44 9.62 -13.52
CA SER A 54 4.15 11.04 -13.26
C SER A 54 4.32 11.40 -11.80
N LEU A 55 3.95 10.49 -10.89
CA LEU A 55 4.05 10.73 -9.45
C LEU A 55 5.48 10.72 -8.96
N LEU A 56 6.32 9.90 -9.58
CA LEU A 56 7.69 9.63 -9.13
C LEU A 56 8.72 10.01 -10.19
N LYS A 57 8.45 11.06 -10.95
CA LYS A 57 9.29 11.45 -12.08
C LYS A 57 10.73 11.85 -11.71
N ASN A 58 10.97 12.17 -10.45
CA ASN A 58 12.31 12.50 -9.97
C ASN A 58 13.11 11.27 -9.54
N LEU A 59 12.50 10.09 -9.58
CA LEU A 59 13.15 8.83 -9.25
C LEU A 59 13.51 8.07 -10.52
N ASN A 60 14.61 7.35 -10.48
CA ASN A 60 15.05 6.53 -11.59
C ASN A 60 14.37 5.16 -11.54
N LEU A 61 13.12 5.11 -11.98
CA LEU A 61 12.31 3.90 -11.93
C LEU A 61 12.70 2.90 -13.02
N LYS A 62 12.62 1.62 -12.68
CA LYS A 62 12.66 0.56 -13.68
C LYS A 62 11.39 0.61 -14.53
N PRO A 63 11.42 0.14 -15.79
CA PRO A 63 10.20 0.02 -16.60
C PRO A 63 9.17 -0.87 -15.92
N GLU A 64 7.89 -0.55 -16.10
CA GLU A 64 6.78 -1.35 -15.60
C GLU A 64 6.79 -1.50 -14.07
N THR A 65 7.17 -0.43 -13.35
CA THR A 65 7.20 -0.44 -11.89
C THR A 65 5.79 -0.40 -11.31
N TYR A 66 5.59 -1.17 -10.24
CA TYR A 66 4.41 -1.06 -9.36
C TYR A 66 4.79 -0.29 -8.12
N LEU A 67 3.89 0.57 -7.66
CA LEU A 67 4.04 1.30 -6.40
C LEU A 67 3.13 0.67 -5.34
N GLY A 68 3.70 0.28 -4.21
CA GLY A 68 2.95 -0.18 -3.06
C GLY A 68 2.86 0.87 -1.97
N ILE A 69 1.69 1.04 -1.40
CA ILE A 69 1.47 1.91 -0.24
C ILE A 69 0.41 1.27 0.67
N ARG A 70 0.70 1.17 1.94
CA ARG A 70 -0.25 0.60 2.88
C ARG A 70 -1.38 1.57 3.17
N PRO A 71 -2.61 1.07 3.33
CA PRO A 71 -3.77 1.93 3.58
C PRO A 71 -3.61 2.87 4.78
N GLU A 72 -2.95 2.40 5.84
CA GLU A 72 -2.73 3.18 7.07
C GLU A 72 -1.65 4.25 6.93
N HIS A 73 -0.85 4.20 5.86
CA HIS A 73 0.20 5.19 5.60
C HIS A 73 -0.26 6.31 4.66
N ILE A 74 -1.49 6.26 4.22
CA ILE A 74 -2.07 7.31 3.37
C ILE A 74 -2.70 8.37 4.26
N LEU A 75 -2.42 9.64 3.93
CA LEU A 75 -3.01 10.80 4.59
C LEU A 75 -4.22 11.27 3.79
N ALA A 76 -5.32 11.50 4.49
CA ALA A 76 -6.56 12.01 3.87
C ALA A 76 -6.50 13.53 3.72
N ASN A 77 -5.37 14.03 3.23
CA ASN A 77 -5.11 15.46 2.98
C ASN A 77 -3.91 15.59 2.03
N GLY A 78 -3.49 16.80 1.75
CA GLY A 78 -2.38 17.08 0.84
C GLY A 78 -1.03 17.33 1.52
N ASN A 79 -0.84 16.90 2.77
CA ASN A 79 0.38 17.21 3.52
C ASN A 79 1.58 16.31 3.19
N GLY A 80 1.36 15.17 2.55
CA GLY A 80 2.44 14.29 2.12
C GLY A 80 3.11 14.76 0.85
N GLU A 81 4.32 14.27 0.61
CA GLU A 81 5.12 14.67 -0.55
C GLU A 81 4.53 14.21 -1.89
N ILE A 82 3.93 13.03 -1.90
CA ILE A 82 3.31 12.47 -3.10
C ILE A 82 1.81 12.65 -2.97
N LYS A 83 1.20 13.32 -3.96
CA LYS A 83 -0.22 13.69 -3.92
C LYS A 83 -0.96 13.01 -5.06
N LEU A 84 -2.14 12.49 -4.75
CA LEU A 84 -3.01 11.84 -5.73
C LEU A 84 -4.39 12.49 -5.71
N ASP A 85 -4.90 12.77 -6.89
CA ASP A 85 -6.30 13.15 -7.05
C ASP A 85 -7.12 11.87 -7.14
N ILE A 86 -8.15 11.78 -6.32
CA ILE A 86 -8.95 10.56 -6.19
C ILE A 86 -10.43 10.87 -6.27
N LYS A 87 -11.21 9.81 -6.43
CA LYS A 87 -12.66 9.85 -6.27
C LYS A 87 -13.03 8.87 -5.18
N VAL A 88 -13.70 9.35 -4.13
CA VAL A 88 -14.21 8.49 -3.07
C VAL A 88 -15.46 7.77 -3.57
N ASP A 89 -15.46 6.45 -3.46
CA ASP A 89 -16.59 5.61 -3.87
C ASP A 89 -17.43 5.19 -2.67
N LEU A 90 -16.81 4.86 -1.56
CA LEU A 90 -17.49 4.35 -0.37
C LEU A 90 -16.66 4.63 0.87
N ILE A 91 -17.32 4.95 1.97
CA ILE A 91 -16.69 5.07 3.29
C ILE A 91 -17.33 4.05 4.21
N GLU A 92 -16.52 3.15 4.74
CA GLU A 92 -16.95 2.16 5.71
C GLU A 92 -16.52 2.63 7.10
N ASN A 93 -17.49 2.84 7.98
CA ASN A 93 -17.22 3.31 9.33
C ASN A 93 -17.18 2.12 10.28
N LEU A 94 -16.01 1.88 10.87
CA LEU A 94 -15.77 0.75 11.78
C LEU A 94 -15.68 1.19 13.24
N GLY A 95 -16.15 2.38 13.56
CA GLY A 95 -16.06 2.94 14.91
C GLY A 95 -14.86 3.88 15.02
N PHE A 96 -13.75 3.41 15.60
CA PHE A 96 -12.53 4.22 15.69
C PHE A 96 -11.92 4.55 14.34
N GLU A 97 -12.08 3.64 13.40
CA GLU A 97 -11.43 3.73 12.10
C GLU A 97 -12.46 3.74 11.00
N LYS A 98 -12.05 4.31 9.90
CA LYS A 98 -12.79 4.28 8.65
C LYS A 98 -11.91 3.70 7.57
N ILE A 99 -12.53 2.94 6.67
CA ILE A 99 -11.87 2.49 5.46
C ILE A 99 -12.54 3.22 4.31
N ILE A 100 -11.74 3.96 3.57
CA ILE A 100 -12.19 4.71 2.42
C ILE A 100 -11.82 3.93 1.17
N TYR A 101 -12.82 3.60 0.37
CA TYR A 101 -12.62 2.97 -0.93
C TYR A 101 -12.70 4.05 -1.97
N ALA A 102 -11.63 4.20 -2.74
CA ALA A 102 -11.50 5.27 -3.70
C ALA A 102 -10.93 4.74 -5.02
N THR A 103 -10.95 5.57 -6.03
CA THR A 103 -10.41 5.26 -7.35
C THR A 103 -9.38 6.30 -7.73
N PHE A 104 -8.23 5.84 -8.20
CA PHE A 104 -7.16 6.64 -8.76
C PHE A 104 -6.83 6.10 -10.15
N LYS A 105 -7.13 6.88 -11.21
CA LYS A 105 -6.85 6.50 -12.61
C LYS A 105 -7.33 5.09 -12.94
N GLY A 106 -8.57 4.79 -12.54
CA GLY A 106 -9.19 3.49 -12.80
C GLY A 106 -8.73 2.36 -11.87
N GLN A 107 -7.92 2.64 -10.88
CA GLN A 107 -7.38 1.65 -9.95
C GLN A 107 -8.00 1.81 -8.58
N GLU A 108 -8.28 0.69 -7.92
CA GLU A 108 -8.80 0.71 -6.56
C GLU A 108 -7.73 1.16 -5.57
N LEU A 109 -8.17 1.94 -4.59
CA LEU A 109 -7.32 2.43 -3.53
C LEU A 109 -8.10 2.36 -2.22
N ARG A 110 -7.45 1.88 -1.17
CA ARG A 110 -8.03 1.81 0.17
C ARG A 110 -7.21 2.66 1.11
N ILE A 111 -7.92 3.43 1.94
CA ILE A 111 -7.31 4.31 2.93
C ILE A 111 -7.88 3.93 4.28
N LYS A 112 -7.02 3.75 5.26
CA LYS A 112 -7.42 3.47 6.64
C LYS A 112 -7.07 4.66 7.50
N THR A 113 -8.08 5.28 8.10
CA THR A 113 -7.87 6.50 8.88
C THR A 113 -8.83 6.58 10.06
N SER A 114 -8.44 7.27 11.11
CA SER A 114 -9.31 7.61 12.22
C SER A 114 -9.94 8.99 12.07
N ASP A 115 -9.56 9.74 11.05
CA ASP A 115 -10.07 11.09 10.81
C ASP A 115 -11.51 11.06 10.31
N ASN A 116 -12.24 12.13 10.57
CA ASN A 116 -13.56 12.32 9.98
C ASN A 116 -13.40 12.78 8.54
N ILE A 117 -13.84 11.91 7.62
CA ILE A 117 -13.65 12.14 6.19
C ILE A 117 -15.01 12.28 5.51
N SER A 118 -15.11 13.27 4.64
CA SER A 118 -16.28 13.51 3.81
C SER A 118 -16.15 12.75 2.49
N GLN A 119 -17.30 12.41 1.90
CA GLN A 119 -17.40 11.90 0.53
C GLN A 119 -16.78 12.86 -0.50
N ASN A 120 -16.61 14.12 -0.12
CA ASN A 120 -16.06 15.16 -1.00
C ASN A 120 -14.54 15.22 -0.98
N LEU A 121 -13.87 14.31 -0.27
CA LEU A 121 -12.41 14.23 -0.29
C LEU A 121 -11.95 13.96 -1.73
N LYS A 122 -11.05 14.81 -2.25
CA LYS A 122 -10.59 14.73 -3.64
C LYS A 122 -9.09 14.52 -3.77
N GLN A 123 -8.36 14.67 -2.68
CA GLN A 123 -6.91 14.53 -2.70
C GLN A 123 -6.43 13.79 -1.47
N ILE A 124 -5.53 12.85 -1.70
CA ILE A 124 -4.80 12.16 -0.65
C ILE A 124 -3.31 12.34 -0.88
N SER A 125 -2.51 11.95 0.08
CA SER A 125 -1.07 12.03 -0.06
C SER A 125 -0.37 11.00 0.82
N PHE A 126 0.93 10.82 0.57
CA PHE A 126 1.76 9.97 1.42
C PHE A 126 3.23 10.36 1.29
N SER A 127 4.03 9.85 2.20
CA SER A 127 5.45 10.15 2.24
C SER A 127 6.24 9.20 1.35
N LYS A 128 7.31 9.70 0.75
CA LYS A 128 8.24 8.90 -0.06
C LYS A 128 8.84 7.73 0.72
N ASN A 129 9.08 7.90 2.02
CA ASN A 129 9.69 6.84 2.81
C ASN A 129 8.71 5.74 3.23
N LYS A 130 7.44 5.85 2.83
CA LYS A 130 6.45 4.81 3.08
C LYS A 130 6.13 3.97 1.86
N ILE A 131 6.64 4.33 0.69
CA ILE A 131 6.34 3.59 -0.53
C ILE A 131 7.23 2.36 -0.69
N PHE A 132 6.71 1.40 -1.44
CA PHE A 132 7.45 0.21 -1.87
C PHE A 132 7.44 0.17 -3.39
N LEU A 133 8.57 -0.18 -3.98
CA LEU A 133 8.66 -0.34 -5.43
C LEU A 133 8.85 -1.81 -5.77
N PHE A 134 8.11 -2.25 -6.78
CA PHE A 134 8.19 -3.62 -7.29
C PHE A 134 8.43 -3.56 -8.79
N ASP A 135 9.28 -4.44 -9.28
CA ASP A 135 9.62 -4.49 -10.70
C ASP A 135 8.55 -5.23 -11.52
N ASN A 136 8.81 -5.39 -12.82
CA ASN A 136 7.92 -6.08 -13.73
C ASN A 136 7.66 -7.55 -13.34
N ASN A 137 8.59 -8.15 -12.60
CA ASN A 137 8.44 -9.52 -12.07
C ASN A 137 7.80 -9.51 -10.68
N LYS A 138 7.29 -8.37 -10.25
CA LYS A 138 6.62 -8.17 -8.95
C LYS A 138 7.55 -8.35 -7.76
N LYS A 139 8.85 -8.22 -7.98
CA LYS A 139 9.87 -8.30 -6.92
C LYS A 139 10.21 -6.92 -6.39
N ARG A 140 10.40 -6.83 -5.08
CA ARG A 140 10.80 -5.59 -4.43
C ARG A 140 12.15 -5.11 -4.94
N TYR A 141 12.26 -3.81 -5.19
CA TYR A 141 13.54 -3.18 -5.44
C TYR A 141 13.61 -1.81 -4.77
N ARG A 142 14.82 -1.31 -4.59
CA ARG A 142 15.10 0.01 -4.03
C ARG A 142 15.93 0.83 -5.01
N ILE A 143 15.80 2.13 -4.87
CA ILE A 143 16.57 3.06 -5.69
C ILE A 143 17.66 3.69 -4.84
#